data_a8b6082f1639bfb5230a0938c1ee88e5
#
_entry.id   a8b6082f1639bfb5230a0938c1ee88e5
#
_cell.length_a   1.000
_cell.length_b   1.000
_cell.length_c   1.000
_cell.angle_alpha   90.00
_cell.angle_beta   90.00
_cell.angle_gamma   90.00
#
_symmetry.space_group_name_H-M   'P 1'
#
loop_
_entity.id
_entity.type
_entity.pdbx_description
1 polymer ?
#
loop_
_entity_poly.entity_id
_entity_poly.type
_entity_poly.pdbx_seq_one_letter_code
_entity_poly.pdbx_strand_id
1 'polypeptide(L)'
;MKKLLSAIFGIILIFSANVNAEEKLTIEKQLVGIVGAISGTVKTETRELKAGDKIYLNETIVAGAGSGTQILLLDQSTFTIGEDSEVVMDTFIFDPATNDGKIVASVKQGSLKVISGLISKKNPDSLTVEVPE
;
A
#
# COMPACT_ATOMS: atom_id res chain seq x y z
N MET A 1 40.98 -8.41 37.99
CA MET A 1 40.57 -9.20 36.85
C MET A 1 39.11 -9.55 36.90
N LYS A 2 38.60 -10.05 38.00
CA LYS A 2 37.18 -10.42 38.09
C LYS A 2 36.23 -9.24 37.91
N LYS A 3 36.61 -8.05 38.39
CA LYS A 3 35.78 -6.85 38.25
C LYS A 3 35.64 -6.37 36.80
N LEU A 4 36.67 -6.54 35.99
CA LEU A 4 36.64 -6.15 34.58
C LEU A 4 35.70 -7.00 33.76
N LEU A 5 35.64 -8.28 34.04
CA LEU A 5 34.74 -9.19 33.36
C LEU A 5 33.28 -8.84 33.63
N SER A 6 32.98 -8.45 34.88
CA SER A 6 31.61 -8.06 35.23
C SER A 6 31.16 -6.79 34.52
N ALA A 7 32.05 -5.82 34.36
CA ALA A 7 31.75 -4.58 33.70
C ALA A 7 31.42 -4.80 32.19
N ILE A 8 32.19 -5.63 31.53
CA ILE A 8 31.98 -5.95 30.11
C ILE A 8 30.65 -6.63 29.92
N PHE A 9 30.29 -7.50 30.82
CA PHE A 9 29.02 -8.23 30.74
C PHE A 9 27.81 -7.29 30.83
N GLY A 10 27.91 -6.30 31.73
CA GLY A 10 26.84 -5.32 31.90
C GLY A 10 26.61 -4.46 30.64
N ILE A 11 27.68 -4.08 29.97
CA ILE A 11 27.58 -3.27 28.74
C ILE A 11 26.86 -4.01 27.63
N ILE A 12 27.12 -5.29 27.46
CA ILE A 12 26.48 -6.11 26.43
C ILE A 12 24.97 -6.18 26.63
N LEU A 13 24.51 -6.33 27.86
CA LEU A 13 23.10 -6.39 28.20
C LEU A 13 22.37 -5.09 27.86
N ILE A 14 22.99 -3.95 28.16
CA ILE A 14 22.40 -2.63 27.85
C ILE A 14 22.24 -2.46 26.33
N PHE A 15 23.23 -2.85 25.57
CA PHE A 15 23.18 -2.75 24.12
C PHE A 15 22.03 -3.57 23.51
N SER A 16 21.84 -4.78 23.98
CA SER A 16 20.75 -5.64 23.50
C SER A 16 19.37 -5.04 23.74
N ALA A 17 19.17 -4.43 24.90
CA ALA A 17 17.89 -3.79 25.22
C ALA A 17 17.58 -2.61 24.29
N ASN A 18 18.58 -1.83 23.92
CA ASN A 18 18.38 -0.69 23.03
C ASN A 18 17.99 -1.12 21.61
N VAL A 19 18.59 -2.16 21.09
CA VAL A 19 18.26 -2.66 19.75
C VAL A 19 16.81 -3.13 19.68
N ASN A 20 16.33 -3.84 20.69
CA ASN A 20 14.94 -4.30 20.72
C ASN A 20 13.95 -3.15 20.78
N ALA A 21 14.26 -2.09 21.50
CA ALA A 21 13.38 -0.92 21.59
C ALA A 21 13.23 -0.21 20.23
N GLU A 22 14.29 -0.13 19.45
CA GLU A 22 14.24 0.51 18.13
C GLU A 22 13.39 -0.27 17.14
N GLU A 23 13.46 -1.59 17.16
CA GLU A 23 12.68 -2.41 16.24
C GLU A 23 11.17 -2.26 16.41
N LYS A 24 10.70 -2.02 17.63
CA LYS A 24 9.28 -1.87 17.93
C LYS A 24 8.67 -0.59 17.35
N LEU A 25 9.48 0.40 17.02
CA LEU A 25 8.99 1.67 16.50
C LEU A 25 8.85 1.68 14.97
N THR A 26 9.30 0.64 14.29
CA THR A 26 9.22 0.56 12.83
C THR A 26 7.85 0.05 12.40
N ILE A 27 7.14 0.86 11.62
CA ILE A 27 5.86 0.48 11.04
C ILE A 27 6.08 0.13 9.57
N GLU A 28 5.78 -1.10 9.21
CA GLU A 28 5.88 -1.53 7.81
C GLU A 28 4.62 -1.16 7.05
N LYS A 29 4.80 -0.59 5.87
CA LYS A 29 3.71 -0.28 4.95
C LYS A 29 3.53 -1.46 4.00
N GLN A 30 2.28 -1.83 3.77
CA GLN A 30 1.99 -2.92 2.85
C GLN A 30 1.92 -2.38 1.42
N LEU A 31 2.81 -2.88 0.56
CA LEU A 31 2.81 -2.54 -0.85
C LEU A 31 1.62 -3.20 -1.54
N VAL A 32 0.85 -2.46 -2.31
CA VAL A 32 -0.28 -2.99 -3.06
C VAL A 32 -0.11 -2.86 -4.57
N GLY A 33 0.71 -1.92 -5.03
CA GLY A 33 0.90 -1.73 -6.46
C GLY A 33 1.86 -0.60 -6.78
N ILE A 34 1.92 -0.24 -8.04
CA ILE A 34 2.75 0.86 -8.53
C ILE A 34 1.96 1.72 -9.51
N VAL A 35 2.34 2.99 -9.61
CA VAL A 35 1.77 3.91 -10.60
C VAL A 35 2.31 3.53 -11.98
N GLY A 36 1.43 3.11 -12.88
CA GLY A 36 1.81 2.74 -14.24
C GLY A 36 1.86 3.94 -15.17
N ALA A 37 0.86 4.81 -15.10
CA ALA A 37 0.78 6.01 -15.92
C ALA A 37 0.10 7.12 -15.13
N ILE A 38 0.43 8.36 -15.45
CA ILE A 38 -0.14 9.52 -14.77
C ILE A 38 -0.31 10.67 -15.77
N SER A 39 -1.39 11.41 -15.62
CA SER A 39 -1.67 12.61 -16.40
C SER A 39 -2.16 13.69 -15.43
N GLY A 40 -1.58 14.88 -15.52
CA GLY A 40 -1.91 15.97 -14.60
C GLY A 40 -1.35 15.78 -13.22
N THR A 41 -2.11 16.19 -12.20
CA THR A 41 -1.69 16.12 -10.80
C THR A 41 -2.45 15.06 -10.05
N VAL A 42 -1.73 14.08 -9.52
CA VAL A 42 -2.27 13.01 -8.68
C VAL A 42 -1.39 12.90 -7.44
N LYS A 43 -2.02 12.81 -6.28
CA LYS A 43 -1.28 12.82 -5.01
C LYS A 43 -1.92 11.93 -3.96
N THR A 44 -1.14 11.62 -2.93
CA THR A 44 -1.64 11.03 -1.68
C THR A 44 -1.66 12.11 -0.60
N GLU A 45 -1.94 11.72 0.64
CA GLU A 45 -1.93 12.66 1.78
C GLU A 45 -0.55 13.28 2.01
N THR A 46 0.51 12.60 1.59
CA THR A 46 1.89 12.98 1.96
C THR A 46 2.79 13.32 0.78
N ARG A 47 2.35 13.05 -0.47
CA ARG A 47 3.25 13.20 -1.62
C ARG A 47 2.49 13.35 -2.93
N GLU A 48 3.15 13.98 -3.90
CA GLU A 48 2.69 13.98 -5.28
C GLU A 48 3.23 12.72 -5.97
N LEU A 49 2.39 12.06 -6.77
CA LEU A 49 2.75 10.80 -7.41
C LEU A 49 3.36 11.00 -8.79
N LYS A 50 4.24 10.09 -9.15
CA LYS A 50 4.88 9.99 -10.45
C LYS A 50 4.82 8.55 -10.93
N ALA A 51 4.94 8.34 -12.25
CA ALA A 51 5.01 7.00 -12.81
C ALA A 51 6.14 6.21 -12.14
N GLY A 52 5.86 4.97 -11.76
CA GLY A 52 6.80 4.11 -11.06
C GLY A 52 6.75 4.19 -9.55
N ASP A 53 6.04 5.16 -8.98
CA ASP A 53 5.92 5.27 -7.52
C ASP A 53 5.13 4.11 -6.95
N LYS A 54 5.51 3.69 -5.75
CA LYS A 54 4.83 2.60 -5.04
C LYS A 54 3.58 3.12 -4.34
N ILE A 55 2.53 2.30 -4.36
CA ILE A 55 1.28 2.59 -3.67
C ILE A 55 1.13 1.58 -2.53
N TYR A 56 0.76 2.09 -1.35
CA TYR A 56 0.63 1.31 -0.14
C TYR A 56 -0.82 1.25 0.32
N LEU A 57 -1.12 0.22 1.11
CA LEU A 57 -2.44 0.02 1.67
C LEU A 57 -2.88 1.25 2.48
N ASN A 58 -4.14 1.61 2.36
CA ASN A 58 -4.78 2.73 3.05
C ASN A 58 -4.30 4.13 2.64
N GLU A 59 -3.49 4.25 1.60
CA GLU A 59 -3.21 5.57 1.04
C GLU A 59 -4.44 6.07 0.29
N THR A 60 -4.76 7.35 0.49
CA THR A 60 -5.81 8.02 -0.29
C THR A 60 -5.19 8.59 -1.55
N ILE A 61 -5.68 8.15 -2.71
CA ILE A 61 -5.18 8.64 -4.00
C ILE A 61 -6.17 9.66 -4.53
N VAL A 62 -5.70 10.89 -4.76
CA VAL A 62 -6.53 11.99 -5.23
C VAL A 62 -6.05 12.46 -6.59
N ALA A 63 -6.92 12.36 -7.59
CA ALA A 63 -6.67 12.92 -8.92
C ALA A 63 -7.42 14.25 -9.04
N GLY A 64 -6.71 15.30 -9.41
CA GLY A 64 -7.29 16.63 -9.56
C GLY A 64 -8.09 16.79 -10.85
N ALA A 65 -8.48 18.04 -11.12
CA ALA A 65 -9.20 18.40 -12.34
C ALA A 65 -8.33 18.08 -13.57
N GLY A 66 -8.91 17.45 -14.58
CA GLY A 66 -8.21 17.07 -15.80
C GLY A 66 -7.10 16.05 -15.62
N SER A 67 -7.05 15.40 -14.46
CA SER A 67 -5.97 14.47 -14.11
C SER A 67 -6.47 13.03 -14.07
N GLY A 68 -5.53 12.09 -14.09
CA GLY A 68 -5.88 10.68 -13.97
C GLY A 68 -4.63 9.83 -13.82
N THR A 69 -4.84 8.57 -13.44
CA THR A 69 -3.74 7.65 -13.27
C THR A 69 -4.18 6.21 -13.43
N GLN A 70 -3.22 5.36 -13.78
CA GLN A 70 -3.40 3.92 -13.76
C GLN A 70 -2.49 3.33 -12.69
N ILE A 71 -3.06 2.52 -11.83
CA ILE A 71 -2.34 1.80 -10.79
C ILE A 71 -2.31 0.32 -11.15
N LEU A 72 -1.12 -0.25 -11.19
CA LEU A 72 -0.93 -1.67 -11.44
C LEU A 72 -0.78 -2.38 -10.11
N LEU A 73 -1.74 -3.22 -9.75
CA LEU A 73 -1.71 -3.95 -8.49
C LEU A 73 -0.84 -5.21 -8.60
N LEU A 74 -0.42 -5.73 -7.45
CA LEU A 74 0.47 -6.89 -7.40
C LEU A 74 -0.17 -8.17 -7.99
N ASP A 75 -1.50 -8.26 -8.01
CA ASP A 75 -2.22 -9.38 -8.63
C ASP A 75 -2.50 -9.19 -10.11
N GLN A 76 -1.87 -8.18 -10.75
CA GLN A 76 -2.06 -7.82 -12.15
C GLN A 76 -3.39 -7.16 -12.46
N SER A 77 -4.15 -6.73 -11.46
CA SER A 77 -5.30 -5.85 -11.67
C SER A 77 -4.82 -4.46 -12.09
N THR A 78 -5.61 -3.77 -12.92
CA THR A 78 -5.33 -2.38 -13.27
C THR A 78 -6.49 -1.51 -12.79
N PHE A 79 -6.16 -0.51 -11.98
CA PHE A 79 -7.13 0.49 -11.53
C PHE A 79 -6.88 1.79 -12.29
N THR A 80 -7.88 2.27 -13.02
CA THR A 80 -7.82 3.57 -13.70
C THR A 80 -8.67 4.55 -12.92
N ILE A 81 -8.03 5.59 -12.39
CA ILE A 81 -8.67 6.62 -11.58
C ILE A 81 -8.84 7.85 -12.44
N GLY A 82 -10.07 8.32 -12.59
CA GLY A 82 -10.43 9.47 -13.43
C GLY A 82 -10.24 10.81 -12.72
N GLU A 83 -10.58 11.89 -13.41
CA GLU A 83 -10.46 13.24 -12.85
C GLU A 83 -11.39 13.46 -11.67
N ASP A 84 -11.01 14.37 -10.79
CA ASP A 84 -11.77 14.75 -9.60
C ASP A 84 -12.16 13.55 -8.74
N SER A 85 -11.26 12.56 -8.65
CA SER A 85 -11.53 11.30 -7.97
C SER A 85 -10.69 11.14 -6.71
N GLU A 86 -11.26 10.43 -5.75
CA GLU A 86 -10.57 10.07 -4.51
C GLU A 86 -10.83 8.59 -4.23
N VAL A 87 -9.78 7.81 -4.16
CA VAL A 87 -9.85 6.35 -4.03
C VAL A 87 -8.90 5.87 -2.94
N VAL A 88 -9.38 4.95 -2.10
CA VAL A 88 -8.57 4.31 -1.05
C VAL A 88 -8.60 2.80 -1.27
N MET A 89 -7.45 2.16 -1.18
CA MET A 89 -7.36 0.70 -1.14
C MET A 89 -7.45 0.25 0.32
N ASP A 90 -8.62 -0.25 0.72
CA ASP A 90 -8.88 -0.62 2.11
C ASP A 90 -8.35 -2.00 2.48
N THR A 91 -8.44 -2.94 1.55
CA THR A 91 -7.98 -4.31 1.77
C THR A 91 -7.28 -4.80 0.51
N PHE A 92 -6.12 -5.39 0.70
CA PHE A 92 -5.42 -6.08 -0.37
C PHE A 92 -4.70 -7.28 0.22
N ILE A 93 -5.21 -8.47 -0.08
CA ILE A 93 -4.63 -9.74 0.33
C ILE A 93 -4.41 -10.54 -0.94
N PHE A 94 -3.21 -11.06 -1.13
CA PHE A 94 -2.90 -11.82 -2.34
C PHE A 94 -1.87 -12.91 -2.03
N ASP A 95 -2.22 -14.15 -2.38
CA ASP A 95 -1.33 -15.29 -2.32
C ASP A 95 -0.96 -15.67 -3.76
N PRO A 96 0.26 -15.34 -4.22
CA PRO A 96 0.65 -15.63 -5.61
C PRO A 96 0.75 -17.12 -5.92
N ALA A 97 0.88 -17.97 -4.92
CA ALA A 97 0.95 -19.43 -5.14
C ALA A 97 -0.39 -20.02 -5.55
N THR A 98 -1.49 -19.48 -5.04
CA THR A 98 -2.85 -20.00 -5.28
C THR A 98 -3.74 -19.03 -6.04
N ASN A 99 -3.35 -17.75 -6.15
CA ASN A 99 -4.15 -16.64 -6.64
C ASN A 99 -5.38 -16.33 -5.79
N ASP A 100 -5.41 -16.87 -4.57
CA ASP A 100 -6.44 -16.48 -3.60
C ASP A 100 -6.16 -15.09 -3.06
N GLY A 101 -7.21 -14.39 -2.70
CA GLY A 101 -7.03 -13.08 -2.10
C GLY A 101 -8.33 -12.33 -1.95
N LYS A 102 -8.20 -11.04 -1.61
CA LYS A 102 -9.33 -10.14 -1.45
C LYS A 102 -8.88 -8.72 -1.73
N ILE A 103 -9.69 -7.99 -2.48
CA ILE A 103 -9.46 -6.57 -2.75
C ILE A 103 -10.71 -5.81 -2.36
N VAL A 104 -10.56 -4.78 -1.54
CA VAL A 104 -11.62 -3.82 -1.24
C VAL A 104 -11.09 -2.43 -1.50
N ALA A 105 -11.72 -1.72 -2.42
CA ALA A 105 -11.40 -0.33 -2.75
C ALA A 105 -12.61 0.54 -2.46
N SER A 106 -12.37 1.72 -1.88
CA SER A 106 -13.41 2.70 -1.63
C SER A 106 -13.23 3.90 -2.56
N VAL A 107 -14.26 4.21 -3.32
CA VAL A 107 -14.30 5.42 -4.15
C VAL A 107 -15.08 6.47 -3.37
N LYS A 108 -14.37 7.45 -2.82
CA LYS A 108 -14.99 8.51 -2.04
C LYS A 108 -15.66 9.54 -2.93
N GLN A 109 -15.10 9.74 -4.12
CA GLN A 109 -15.55 10.71 -5.09
C GLN A 109 -15.02 10.32 -6.47
N GLY A 110 -15.74 10.67 -7.55
CA GLY A 110 -15.27 10.50 -8.91
C GLY A 110 -15.48 9.11 -9.46
N SER A 111 -14.52 8.63 -10.25
CA SER A 111 -14.66 7.38 -10.99
C SER A 111 -13.44 6.47 -10.87
N LEU A 112 -13.72 5.17 -10.90
CA LEU A 112 -12.73 4.12 -10.91
C LEU A 112 -13.13 3.07 -11.95
N LYS A 113 -12.19 2.74 -12.83
CA LYS A 113 -12.36 1.62 -13.78
C LYS A 113 -11.40 0.51 -13.36
N VAL A 114 -11.90 -0.71 -13.29
CA VAL A 114 -11.11 -1.87 -12.89
C VAL A 114 -10.98 -2.84 -14.03
N ILE A 115 -9.75 -3.26 -14.31
CA ILE A 115 -9.47 -4.40 -15.17
C ILE A 115 -9.01 -5.52 -14.25
N SER A 116 -9.73 -6.64 -14.29
CA SER A 116 -9.53 -7.76 -13.38
C SER A 116 -8.15 -8.40 -13.50
N GLY A 117 -7.54 -8.69 -12.37
CA GLY A 117 -6.31 -9.43 -12.27
C GLY A 117 -6.52 -10.86 -11.81
N LEU A 118 -5.48 -11.44 -11.19
CA LEU A 118 -5.49 -12.86 -10.81
C LEU A 118 -6.50 -13.20 -9.72
N ILE A 119 -6.68 -12.30 -8.75
CA ILE A 119 -7.63 -12.54 -7.66
C ILE A 119 -9.05 -12.65 -8.16
N SER A 120 -9.53 -11.64 -8.91
CA SER A 120 -10.91 -11.61 -9.33
C SER A 120 -11.22 -12.54 -10.52
N LYS A 121 -10.22 -12.92 -11.31
CA LYS A 121 -10.40 -13.95 -12.33
C LYS A 121 -10.63 -15.32 -11.72
N LYS A 122 -10.00 -15.60 -10.59
CA LYS A 122 -10.24 -16.84 -9.86
C LYS A 122 -11.57 -16.82 -9.15
N ASN A 123 -11.88 -15.70 -8.46
CA ASN A 123 -13.13 -15.53 -7.72
C ASN A 123 -13.59 -14.09 -7.84
N PRO A 124 -14.58 -13.81 -8.72
CA PRO A 124 -15.06 -12.44 -8.91
C PRO A 124 -15.60 -11.78 -7.66
N ASP A 125 -16.12 -12.55 -6.70
CA ASP A 125 -16.63 -12.00 -5.44
C ASP A 125 -15.54 -11.50 -4.51
N SER A 126 -14.28 -11.79 -4.82
CA SER A 126 -13.13 -11.34 -4.01
C SER A 126 -12.76 -9.88 -4.26
N LEU A 127 -13.32 -9.24 -5.28
CA LEU A 127 -13.13 -7.82 -5.55
C LEU A 127 -14.40 -7.06 -5.22
N THR A 128 -14.29 -6.08 -4.32
CA THR A 128 -15.41 -5.21 -3.95
C THR A 128 -15.00 -3.76 -4.13
N VAL A 129 -15.86 -2.96 -4.76
CA VAL A 129 -15.70 -1.52 -4.85
C VAL A 129 -16.85 -0.87 -4.07
N GLU A 130 -16.51 -0.12 -3.04
CA GLU A 130 -17.47 0.60 -2.22
C GLU A 130 -17.58 2.05 -2.69
N VAL A 131 -18.80 2.56 -2.79
CA VAL A 131 -19.07 3.93 -3.22
C VAL A 131 -19.96 4.61 -2.19
N PRO A 132 -19.91 5.96 -2.07
CA PRO A 132 -20.81 6.68 -1.17
C PRO A 132 -22.25 6.58 -1.66
N GLU A 133 -23.18 6.57 -0.72
CA GLU A 133 -24.60 6.58 -1.02
C GLU A 133 -25.13 7.98 -1.28
#